data_afd23216b0f5621a9c0c1cdf07eb0576
#
_entry.id   afd23216b0f5621a9c0c1cdf07eb0576
#
_cell.length_a   1.000
_cell.length_b   1.000
_cell.length_c   1.000
_cell.angle_alpha   90.00
_cell.angle_beta   90.00
_cell.angle_gamma   90.00
#
_symmetry.space_group_name_H-M   'P 1'
#
loop_
_entity.id
_entity.type
_entity.pdbx_description
1 polymer ?
#
loop_
_entity_poly.entity_id
_entity_poly.type
_entity_poly.pdbx_seq_one_letter_code
_entity_poly.pdbx_strand_id
1 'polypeptide(L)'
;MKKTNIHKLVFAAVLVALAVVGSLVSFPIGASKCAPVQHLVNIIGAVFLGPAWAVGVGFTAALLRNLLGLGSLLAFPGSMVGAFVAGMLYKYIKKLPAAYVGELFGTSVLGGLLAYPVARFLVGAPAAAITVYILPFFVSCACLLYTSDAADE
;
A
#
# COMPACT_ATOMS: atom_id res chain seq x y z
N MET A 1 15.66 7.11 24.90
CA MET A 1 15.13 6.93 23.52
C MET A 1 15.86 7.92 22.62
N LYS A 2 16.50 7.44 21.55
CA LYS A 2 17.30 8.31 20.67
C LYS A 2 16.38 9.27 19.91
N LYS A 3 16.71 10.56 19.83
CA LYS A 3 15.98 11.61 19.08
C LYS A 3 15.55 11.16 17.68
N THR A 4 16.35 10.33 17.02
CA THR A 4 16.09 9.75 15.70
C THR A 4 14.80 8.91 15.61
N ASN A 5 14.41 8.22 16.69
CA ASN A 5 13.22 7.39 16.68
C ASN A 5 11.93 8.22 16.84
N ILE A 6 12.00 9.34 17.56
CA ILE A 6 10.85 10.25 17.74
C ILE A 6 10.50 10.90 16.40
N HIS A 7 11.50 11.39 15.66
CA HIS A 7 11.27 11.98 14.33
C HIS A 7 10.66 10.96 13.36
N LYS A 8 11.14 9.72 13.37
CA LYS A 8 10.55 8.66 12.53
C LYS A 8 9.11 8.33 12.93
N LEU A 9 8.82 8.32 14.23
CA LEU A 9 7.47 8.08 14.74
C LEU A 9 6.49 9.18 14.32
N VAL A 10 6.90 10.46 14.46
CA VAL A 10 6.09 11.61 14.05
C VAL A 10 5.84 11.56 12.53
N PHE A 11 6.88 11.32 11.75
CA PHE A 11 6.76 11.21 10.30
C PHE A 11 5.85 10.04 9.88
N ALA A 12 5.98 8.88 10.53
CA ALA A 12 5.10 7.75 10.32
C ALA A 12 3.63 8.08 10.65
N ALA A 13 3.37 8.80 11.75
CA ALA A 13 2.04 9.22 12.13
C ALA A 13 1.41 10.18 11.09
N VAL A 14 2.20 11.11 10.55
CA VAL A 14 1.76 12.01 9.47
C VAL A 14 1.41 11.21 8.21
N LEU A 15 2.24 10.24 7.84
CA LEU A 15 1.97 9.39 6.69
C LEU A 15 0.69 8.55 6.86
N VAL A 16 0.46 8.02 8.06
CA VAL A 16 -0.78 7.29 8.37
C VAL A 16 -2.00 8.22 8.25
N ALA A 17 -1.92 9.43 8.82
CA ALA A 17 -2.99 10.42 8.70
C ALA A 17 -3.28 10.77 7.23
N LEU A 18 -2.22 10.96 6.43
CA LEU A 18 -2.34 11.24 4.99
C LEU A 18 -3.02 10.08 4.24
N ALA A 19 -2.66 8.83 4.56
CA ALA A 19 -3.27 7.65 3.97
C ALA A 19 -4.77 7.53 4.32
N VAL A 20 -5.14 7.86 5.56
CA VAL A 20 -6.54 7.83 6.02
C VAL A 20 -7.35 8.92 5.33
N VAL A 21 -6.86 10.16 5.32
CA VAL A 21 -7.54 11.28 4.63
C VAL A 21 -7.60 11.03 3.12
N GLY A 22 -6.51 10.59 2.52
CA GLY A 22 -6.46 10.25 1.10
C GLY A 22 -7.38 9.11 0.68
N SER A 23 -7.81 8.28 1.63
CA SER A 23 -8.79 7.21 1.34
C SER A 23 -10.21 7.72 1.06
N LEU A 24 -10.50 8.99 1.36
CA LEU A 24 -11.75 9.63 0.94
C LEU A 24 -11.83 9.76 -0.59
N VAL A 25 -10.68 9.82 -1.26
CA VAL A 25 -10.56 9.85 -2.73
C VAL A 25 -10.47 8.42 -3.32
N SER A 26 -10.84 7.40 -2.56
CA SER A 26 -10.85 6.02 -3.05
C SER A 26 -12.14 5.71 -3.81
N PHE A 27 -12.02 4.94 -4.88
CA PHE A 27 -13.14 4.49 -5.69
C PHE A 27 -13.16 2.97 -5.82
N PRO A 28 -14.34 2.33 -5.88
CA PRO A 28 -14.45 0.89 -5.99
C PRO A 28 -14.06 0.43 -7.39
N ILE A 29 -13.17 -0.56 -7.47
CA ILE A 29 -12.85 -1.26 -8.73
C ILE A 29 -13.01 -2.75 -8.48
N GLY A 30 -14.09 -3.33 -9.03
CA GLY A 30 -14.39 -4.75 -8.86
C GLY A 30 -14.56 -5.16 -7.40
N ALA A 31 -13.78 -6.13 -6.94
CA ALA A 31 -13.87 -6.67 -5.58
C ALA A 31 -13.07 -5.86 -4.54
N SER A 32 -12.37 -4.81 -4.93
CA SER A 32 -11.52 -4.01 -4.04
C SER A 32 -11.71 -2.51 -4.26
N LYS A 33 -11.15 -1.70 -3.36
CA LYS A 33 -11.13 -0.23 -3.48
C LYS A 33 -9.76 0.21 -3.99
N CYS A 34 -9.75 1.03 -5.04
CA CYS A 34 -8.56 1.70 -5.54
C CYS A 34 -8.25 2.90 -4.62
N ALA A 35 -7.06 2.94 -4.06
CA ALA A 35 -6.60 3.99 -3.16
C ALA A 35 -5.17 4.43 -3.53
N PRO A 36 -5.00 5.26 -4.56
CA PRO A 36 -3.68 5.65 -5.06
C PRO A 36 -2.82 6.34 -3.98
N VAL A 37 -3.44 7.14 -3.12
CA VAL A 37 -2.74 7.81 -2.00
C VAL A 37 -2.10 6.81 -1.03
N GLN A 38 -2.71 5.62 -0.83
CA GLN A 38 -2.12 4.57 0.01
C GLN A 38 -0.78 4.07 -0.55
N HIS A 39 -0.69 3.88 -1.86
CA HIS A 39 0.55 3.42 -2.51
C HIS A 39 1.62 4.49 -2.48
N LEU A 40 1.24 5.78 -2.65
CA LEU A 40 2.15 6.90 -2.48
C LEU A 40 2.74 6.93 -1.06
N VAL A 41 1.91 6.78 -0.04
CA VAL A 41 2.33 6.72 1.36
C VAL A 41 3.26 5.53 1.62
N ASN A 42 2.99 4.37 1.05
CA ASN A 42 3.86 3.20 1.16
C ASN A 42 5.25 3.47 0.57
N ILE A 43 5.32 4.08 -0.62
CA ILE A 43 6.58 4.42 -1.28
C ILE A 43 7.36 5.45 -0.48
N ILE A 44 6.72 6.53 -0.04
CA ILE A 44 7.36 7.57 0.79
C ILE A 44 7.87 6.94 2.10
N GLY A 45 7.05 6.14 2.77
CA GLY A 45 7.45 5.40 3.97
C GLY A 45 8.63 4.47 3.73
N ALA A 46 8.63 3.75 2.61
CA ALA A 46 9.71 2.85 2.21
C ALA A 46 11.04 3.57 1.98
N VAL A 47 10.99 4.72 1.31
CA VAL A 47 12.17 5.53 0.97
C VAL A 47 12.76 6.24 2.18
N PHE A 48 11.94 6.91 2.98
CA PHE A 48 12.40 7.76 4.09
C PHE A 48 12.59 7.03 5.41
N LEU A 49 11.73 6.08 5.72
CA LEU A 49 11.72 5.35 6.99
C LEU A 49 12.37 3.97 6.91
N GLY A 50 12.40 3.39 5.72
CA GLY A 50 12.89 2.04 5.45
C GLY A 50 11.80 0.96 5.58
N PRO A 51 12.11 -0.31 5.18
CA PRO A 51 11.11 -1.36 4.98
C PRO A 51 10.30 -1.70 6.25
N ALA A 52 10.94 -1.78 7.41
CA ALA A 52 10.26 -2.15 8.66
C ALA A 52 9.22 -1.10 9.10
N TRP A 53 9.57 0.18 9.02
CA TRP A 53 8.67 1.28 9.35
C TRP A 53 7.57 1.45 8.30
N ALA A 54 7.88 1.23 7.03
CA ALA A 54 6.89 1.29 5.95
C ALA A 54 5.80 0.24 6.12
N VAL A 55 6.16 -0.98 6.52
CA VAL A 55 5.18 -2.02 6.87
C VAL A 55 4.31 -1.59 8.05
N GLY A 56 4.90 -0.99 9.09
CA GLY A 56 4.15 -0.46 10.24
C GLY A 56 3.15 0.63 9.83
N VAL A 57 3.58 1.57 8.98
CA VAL A 57 2.71 2.62 8.42
C VAL A 57 1.59 1.99 7.58
N GLY A 58 1.91 1.06 6.68
CA GLY A 58 0.93 0.37 5.84
C GLY A 58 -0.11 -0.40 6.65
N PHE A 59 0.33 -1.13 7.68
CA PHE A 59 -0.55 -1.85 8.61
C PHE A 59 -1.47 -0.90 9.36
N THR A 60 -0.91 0.13 10.00
CA THR A 60 -1.69 1.08 10.82
C THR A 60 -2.71 1.85 9.97
N ALA A 61 -2.29 2.29 8.77
CA ALA A 61 -3.18 2.95 7.83
C ALA A 61 -4.32 2.03 7.37
N ALA A 62 -4.02 0.78 7.02
CA ALA A 62 -5.03 -0.20 6.64
C ALA A 62 -6.00 -0.50 7.80
N LEU A 63 -5.49 -0.61 9.02
CA LEU A 63 -6.30 -0.83 10.23
C LEU A 63 -7.28 0.32 10.46
N LEU A 64 -6.78 1.56 10.51
CA LEU A 64 -7.62 2.74 10.74
C LEU A 64 -8.67 2.91 9.65
N ARG A 65 -8.30 2.71 8.38
CA ARG A 65 -9.25 2.78 7.25
C ARG A 65 -10.34 1.73 7.35
N ASN A 66 -10.02 0.52 7.81
CA ASN A 66 -11.02 -0.52 8.02
C ASN A 66 -11.95 -0.18 9.20
N LEU A 67 -11.43 0.31 10.31
CA LEU A 67 -12.23 0.75 11.46
C LEU A 67 -13.18 1.90 11.10
N LEU A 68 -12.77 2.78 10.21
CA LEU A 68 -13.58 3.88 9.70
C LEU A 68 -14.53 3.49 8.54
N GLY A 69 -14.53 2.22 8.11
CA GLY A 69 -15.35 1.76 6.98
C GLY A 69 -14.87 2.22 5.60
N LEU A 70 -13.72 2.88 5.53
CA LEU A 70 -13.13 3.41 4.29
C LEU A 70 -12.28 2.39 3.54
N GLY A 71 -11.84 1.32 4.22
CA GLY A 71 -10.97 0.29 3.69
C GLY A 71 -11.69 -1.03 3.36
N SER A 72 -10.87 -2.03 3.04
CA SER A 72 -11.27 -3.43 2.99
C SER A 72 -10.20 -4.31 3.64
N LEU A 73 -10.60 -5.46 4.19
CA LEU A 73 -9.65 -6.42 4.78
C LEU A 73 -8.62 -6.93 3.76
N LEU A 74 -8.97 -6.89 2.47
CA LEU A 74 -8.08 -7.26 1.38
C LEU A 74 -6.90 -6.30 1.20
N ALA A 75 -7.01 -5.08 1.70
CA ALA A 75 -5.95 -4.08 1.62
C ALA A 75 -4.76 -4.37 2.56
N PHE A 76 -4.96 -5.17 3.63
CA PHE A 76 -3.89 -5.49 4.58
C PHE A 76 -2.70 -6.19 3.92
N PRO A 77 -2.88 -7.38 3.29
CA PRO A 77 -1.76 -8.06 2.68
C PRO A 77 -1.10 -7.22 1.57
N GLY A 78 -1.91 -6.53 0.76
CA GLY A 78 -1.40 -5.67 -0.31
C GLY A 78 -0.50 -4.55 0.20
N SER A 79 -0.97 -3.76 1.16
CA SER A 79 -0.21 -2.61 1.67
C SER A 79 1.06 -3.02 2.44
N MET A 80 1.00 -4.09 3.23
CA MET A 80 2.16 -4.56 4.00
C MET A 80 3.25 -5.14 3.09
N VAL A 81 2.87 -6.01 2.17
CA VAL A 81 3.81 -6.68 1.25
C VAL A 81 4.37 -5.68 0.24
N GLY A 82 3.52 -4.81 -0.32
CA GLY A 82 3.95 -3.74 -1.21
C GLY A 82 4.99 -2.83 -0.55
N ALA A 83 4.69 -2.29 0.62
CA ALA A 83 5.60 -1.44 1.37
C ALA A 83 6.92 -2.14 1.73
N PHE A 84 6.86 -3.44 2.07
CA PHE A 84 8.05 -4.23 2.36
C PHE A 84 8.94 -4.39 1.12
N VAL A 85 8.36 -4.84 0.00
CA VAL A 85 9.10 -5.07 -1.25
C VAL A 85 9.66 -3.75 -1.80
N ALA A 86 8.87 -2.67 -1.79
CA ALA A 86 9.33 -1.34 -2.16
C ALA A 86 10.53 -0.90 -1.33
N GLY A 87 10.47 -1.07 -0.01
CA GLY A 87 11.54 -0.72 0.92
C GLY A 87 12.79 -1.58 0.72
N MET A 88 12.65 -2.86 0.44
CA MET A 88 13.77 -3.74 0.14
C MET A 88 14.45 -3.39 -1.17
N LEU A 89 13.67 -3.23 -2.27
CA LEU A 89 14.24 -2.83 -3.56
C LEU A 89 14.93 -1.46 -3.48
N TYR A 90 14.31 -0.50 -2.81
CA TYR A 90 14.94 0.81 -2.62
C TYR A 90 16.23 0.71 -1.82
N LYS A 91 16.28 -0.12 -0.77
CA LYS A 91 17.49 -0.32 0.05
C LYS A 91 18.66 -0.88 -0.77
N TYR A 92 18.39 -1.78 -1.71
CA TYR A 92 19.43 -2.40 -2.55
C TYR A 92 19.83 -1.53 -3.74
N ILE A 93 18.87 -0.96 -4.44
CA ILE A 93 19.10 -0.24 -5.71
C ILE A 93 19.30 1.26 -5.49
N LYS A 94 18.74 1.83 -4.41
CA LYS A 94 18.79 3.27 -4.03
C LYS A 94 18.29 4.22 -5.14
N LYS A 95 17.34 3.75 -5.96
CA LYS A 95 16.70 4.56 -6.99
C LYS A 95 15.19 4.57 -6.76
N LEU A 96 14.55 5.72 -6.90
CA LEU A 96 13.10 5.89 -6.77
C LEU A 96 12.29 4.93 -7.66
N PRO A 97 12.62 4.75 -8.96
CA PRO A 97 11.91 3.80 -9.81
C PRO A 97 11.88 2.36 -9.25
N ALA A 98 12.93 1.96 -8.51
CA ALA A 98 12.97 0.64 -7.87
C ALA A 98 11.93 0.51 -6.75
N ALA A 99 11.68 1.58 -5.99
CA ALA A 99 10.61 1.59 -4.99
C ALA A 99 9.22 1.48 -5.63
N TYR A 100 9.00 2.20 -6.75
CA TYR A 100 7.76 2.11 -7.51
C TYR A 100 7.49 0.71 -8.07
N VAL A 101 8.49 0.11 -8.72
CA VAL A 101 8.39 -1.26 -9.25
C VAL A 101 8.18 -2.25 -8.10
N GLY A 102 8.85 -2.05 -6.98
CA GLY A 102 8.70 -2.87 -5.78
C GLY A 102 7.29 -2.81 -5.20
N GLU A 103 6.72 -1.61 -5.10
CA GLU A 103 5.34 -1.41 -4.65
C GLU A 103 4.35 -2.04 -5.62
N LEU A 104 4.51 -1.77 -6.92
CA LEU A 104 3.64 -2.31 -7.97
C LEU A 104 3.62 -3.84 -7.94
N PHE A 105 4.79 -4.48 -7.97
CA PHE A 105 4.91 -5.93 -7.96
C PHE A 105 4.47 -6.54 -6.63
N GLY A 106 4.93 -5.96 -5.51
CA GLY A 106 4.60 -6.41 -4.16
C GLY A 106 3.11 -6.36 -3.87
N THR A 107 2.45 -5.26 -4.22
CA THR A 107 1.01 -5.09 -3.99
C THR A 107 0.18 -5.89 -4.97
N SER A 108 0.47 -5.81 -6.28
CA SER A 108 -0.39 -6.44 -7.30
C SER A 108 -0.25 -7.96 -7.30
N VAL A 109 0.97 -8.48 -7.35
CA VAL A 109 1.19 -9.92 -7.47
C VAL A 109 1.15 -10.59 -6.11
N LEU A 110 2.06 -10.24 -5.21
CA LEU A 110 2.17 -10.89 -3.92
C LEU A 110 0.99 -10.55 -2.99
N GLY A 111 0.60 -9.28 -2.95
CA GLY A 111 -0.56 -8.82 -2.19
C GLY A 111 -1.86 -9.41 -2.73
N GLY A 112 -2.03 -9.50 -4.05
CA GLY A 112 -3.17 -10.13 -4.70
C GLY A 112 -3.27 -11.63 -4.39
N LEU A 113 -2.15 -12.35 -4.43
CA LEU A 113 -2.08 -13.76 -4.05
C LEU A 113 -2.46 -13.98 -2.58
N LEU A 114 -1.97 -13.13 -1.68
CA LEU A 114 -2.29 -13.19 -0.26
C LEU A 114 -3.70 -12.68 0.06
N ALA A 115 -4.27 -11.84 -0.77
CA ALA A 115 -5.66 -11.40 -0.63
C ALA A 115 -6.65 -12.54 -0.88
N TYR A 116 -6.29 -13.53 -1.71
CA TYR A 116 -7.17 -14.67 -2.00
C TYR A 116 -7.56 -15.48 -0.76
N PRO A 117 -6.61 -15.98 0.09
CA PRO A 117 -7.00 -16.68 1.32
C PRO A 117 -7.75 -15.77 2.31
N VAL A 118 -7.39 -14.49 2.38
CA VAL A 118 -8.12 -13.52 3.24
C VAL A 118 -9.56 -13.35 2.77
N ALA A 119 -9.79 -13.22 1.47
CA ALA A 119 -11.12 -13.14 0.89
C ALA A 119 -11.95 -14.38 1.18
N ARG A 120 -11.35 -15.55 1.02
CA ARG A 120 -12.06 -16.84 1.18
C ARG A 120 -12.38 -17.15 2.64
N PHE A 121 -11.42 -16.94 3.56
CA PHE A 121 -11.54 -17.39 4.95
C PHE A 121 -12.09 -16.32 5.89
N LEU A 122 -11.80 -15.03 5.67
CA LEU A 122 -12.22 -13.94 6.54
C LEU A 122 -13.45 -13.19 6.01
N VAL A 123 -13.54 -13.01 4.70
CA VAL A 123 -14.65 -12.24 4.09
C VAL A 123 -15.79 -13.15 3.64
N GLY A 124 -15.53 -14.46 3.49
CA GLY A 124 -16.53 -15.43 3.02
C GLY A 124 -16.94 -15.21 1.55
N ALA A 125 -16.09 -14.54 0.77
CA ALA A 125 -16.36 -14.28 -0.63
C ALA A 125 -16.43 -15.60 -1.44
N PRO A 126 -17.36 -15.76 -2.40
CA PRO A 126 -17.38 -16.91 -3.27
C PRO A 126 -16.05 -17.02 -4.01
N ALA A 127 -15.66 -18.27 -4.35
CA ALA A 127 -14.38 -18.57 -4.99
C ALA A 127 -14.24 -17.85 -6.34
N ALA A 128 -13.82 -16.60 -6.29
CA ALA A 128 -13.42 -15.84 -7.46
C ALA A 128 -12.01 -16.26 -7.90
N ALA A 129 -11.71 -16.16 -9.18
CA ALA A 129 -10.36 -16.43 -9.67
C ALA A 129 -9.35 -15.47 -9.01
N ILE A 130 -8.14 -15.94 -8.71
CA ILE A 130 -7.06 -15.14 -8.11
C ILE A 130 -6.82 -13.84 -8.89
N THR A 131 -6.97 -13.88 -10.21
CA THR A 131 -6.83 -12.74 -11.12
C THR A 131 -7.79 -11.58 -10.81
N VAL A 132 -8.95 -11.84 -10.20
CA VAL A 132 -9.93 -10.80 -9.82
C VAL A 132 -9.35 -9.86 -8.76
N TYR A 133 -8.41 -10.31 -7.95
CA TYR A 133 -7.76 -9.47 -6.93
C TYR A 133 -6.50 -8.78 -7.45
N ILE A 134 -5.78 -9.38 -8.41
CA ILE A 134 -4.57 -8.81 -8.98
C ILE A 134 -4.88 -7.55 -9.79
N LEU A 135 -5.92 -7.58 -10.60
CA LEU A 135 -6.28 -6.48 -11.52
C LEU A 135 -6.58 -5.16 -10.79
N PRO A 136 -7.45 -5.11 -9.76
CA PRO A 136 -7.70 -3.86 -9.02
C PRO A 136 -6.47 -3.29 -8.34
N PHE A 137 -5.60 -4.14 -7.78
CA PHE A 137 -4.37 -3.70 -7.15
C PHE A 137 -3.37 -3.15 -8.18
N PHE A 138 -3.26 -3.81 -9.33
CA PHE A 138 -2.43 -3.33 -10.43
C PHE A 138 -2.90 -1.96 -10.93
N VAL A 139 -4.19 -1.80 -11.20
CA VAL A 139 -4.77 -0.52 -11.64
C VAL A 139 -4.56 0.59 -10.60
N SER A 140 -4.71 0.27 -9.31
CA SER A 140 -4.49 1.21 -8.22
C SER A 140 -3.05 1.74 -8.18
N CYS A 141 -2.07 0.87 -8.34
CA CYS A 141 -0.66 1.25 -8.39
C CYS A 141 -0.28 1.95 -9.70
N ALA A 142 -0.81 1.49 -10.84
CA ALA A 142 -0.56 2.09 -12.14
C ALA A 142 -1.12 3.52 -12.24
N CYS A 143 -2.28 3.77 -11.65
CA CYS A 143 -2.87 5.10 -11.56
C CYS A 143 -1.94 6.10 -10.85
N LEU A 144 -1.24 5.66 -9.80
CA LEU A 144 -0.25 6.48 -9.11
C LEU A 144 0.96 6.79 -10.01
N LEU A 145 1.48 5.80 -10.74
CA LEU A 145 2.61 5.98 -11.65
C LEU A 145 2.30 7.00 -12.73
N TYR A 146 1.13 6.89 -13.33
CA TYR A 146 0.68 7.85 -14.36
C TYR A 146 0.56 9.27 -13.82
N THR A 147 0.06 9.43 -12.58
CA THR A 147 -0.10 10.75 -11.96
C THR A 147 1.25 11.37 -11.61
N SER A 148 2.26 10.57 -11.23
CA SER A 148 3.60 11.09 -10.92
C SER A 148 4.37 11.50 -12.17
N ASP A 149 4.21 10.78 -13.27
CA ASP A 149 4.84 11.10 -14.57
C ASP A 149 4.29 12.41 -15.16
N ALA A 150 2.99 12.63 -15.02
CA ALA A 150 2.32 13.85 -15.45
C ALA A 150 2.65 15.10 -14.59
N ALA A 151 3.24 14.91 -13.41
CA ALA A 151 3.67 16.02 -12.54
C ALA A 151 5.10 16.46 -12.81
N ASP A 152 5.88 15.66 -13.56
CA ASP A 152 7.28 15.95 -13.93
C ASP A 152 7.41 16.62 -15.31
N GLU A 153 6.28 16.80 -16.06
CA GLU A 153 6.17 17.58 -17.29
C GLU A 153 5.68 19.01 -17.03
#